data_23df335788286638bd04abd8508c905d
#
_entry.id   23df335788286638bd04abd8508c905d
#
_cell.length_a   1.000
_cell.length_b   1.000
_cell.length_c   1.000
_cell.angle_alpha   90.00
_cell.angle_beta   90.00
_cell.angle_gamma   90.00
#
_symmetry.space_group_name_H-M   'P 1'
#
loop_
_entity.id
_entity.type
_entity.pdbx_description
1 polymer ?
#
loop_
_entity_poly.entity_id
_entity_poly.type
_entity_poly.pdbx_seq_one_letter_code
_entity_poly.pdbx_strand_id
1 'polypeptide(L)'
;MKITKKNEVYLQIETEQHIARELSEYFTFEVPGARFMPSYRNKVWDGKIRLYSIATGQIYVGLLPYIREFCKRNDIRYELGFNAKPEDIDESTIKSFIKHLNIPYKARDYQISSILCGARKCRSLFVCPTASGKSLIIYGLTRWCHSKNLKTLILVP
;
A
#
# COMPACT_ATOMS: atom_id res chain seq x y z
N MET A 1 -14.31 -9.13 14.75
CA MET A 1 -12.89 -9.11 14.31
C MET A 1 -12.26 -7.79 14.70
N LYS A 2 -11.05 -7.80 15.25
CA LYS A 2 -10.32 -6.58 15.63
C LYS A 2 -9.06 -6.45 14.76
N ILE A 3 -8.83 -5.26 14.21
CA ILE A 3 -7.71 -4.97 13.31
C ILE A 3 -6.89 -3.86 13.94
N THR A 4 -5.63 -4.15 14.27
CA THR A 4 -4.70 -3.19 14.85
C THR A 4 -3.48 -3.01 13.95
N LYS A 5 -2.82 -1.87 14.01
CA LYS A 5 -1.59 -1.60 13.27
C LYS A 5 -0.41 -2.06 14.12
N LYS A 6 0.29 -3.12 13.69
CA LYS A 6 1.48 -3.62 14.37
C LYS A 6 2.71 -2.75 14.07
N ASN A 7 2.88 -2.39 12.80
CA ASN A 7 3.95 -1.49 12.31
C ASN A 7 3.56 -0.93 10.94
N GLU A 8 4.48 -0.25 10.27
CA GLU A 8 4.21 0.35 8.94
C GLU A 8 3.99 -0.69 7.83
N VAL A 9 4.32 -1.95 8.05
CA VAL A 9 4.20 -3.04 7.06
C VAL A 9 3.02 -3.93 7.35
N TYR A 10 2.76 -4.27 8.62
CA TYR A 10 1.80 -5.29 9.01
C TYR A 10 0.66 -4.76 9.87
N LEU A 11 -0.53 -5.27 9.59
CA LEU A 11 -1.69 -5.27 10.48
C LEU A 11 -1.70 -6.56 11.29
N GLN A 12 -2.21 -6.48 12.51
CA GLN A 12 -2.54 -7.61 13.35
C GLN A 12 -4.06 -7.79 13.35
N ILE A 13 -4.52 -8.98 13.02
CA ILE A 13 -5.95 -9.35 13.02
C ILE A 13 -6.18 -10.34 14.15
N GLU A 14 -7.10 -9.99 15.04
CA GLU A 14 -7.62 -10.84 16.08
C GLU A 14 -9.04 -11.24 15.69
N THR A 15 -9.27 -12.54 15.50
CA THR A 15 -10.57 -13.07 15.04
C THR A 15 -10.72 -14.53 15.44
N GLU A 16 -11.93 -15.05 15.30
CA GLU A 16 -12.24 -16.47 15.52
C GLU A 16 -11.56 -17.35 14.45
N GLN A 17 -11.28 -18.60 14.82
CA GLN A 17 -10.47 -19.49 13.97
C GLN A 17 -11.11 -19.79 12.61
N HIS A 18 -12.44 -19.88 12.53
CA HIS A 18 -13.12 -20.10 11.25
C HIS A 18 -12.96 -18.89 10.32
N ILE A 19 -13.15 -17.67 10.83
CA ILE A 19 -12.93 -16.44 10.05
C ILE A 19 -11.47 -16.31 9.62
N ALA A 20 -10.52 -16.70 10.48
CA ALA A 20 -9.09 -16.68 10.14
C ALA A 20 -8.77 -17.63 8.96
N ARG A 21 -9.43 -18.79 8.88
CA ARG A 21 -9.28 -19.73 7.75
C ARG A 21 -9.86 -19.16 6.47
N GLU A 22 -11.08 -18.64 6.50
CA GLU A 22 -11.72 -17.98 5.34
C GLU A 22 -10.90 -16.79 4.84
N LEU A 23 -10.37 -15.97 5.76
CA LEU A 23 -9.49 -14.86 5.42
C LEU A 23 -8.19 -15.36 4.75
N SER A 24 -7.61 -16.45 5.24
CA SER A 24 -6.43 -17.06 4.64
C SER A 24 -6.70 -17.58 3.23
N GLU A 25 -7.84 -18.22 3.01
CA GLU A 25 -8.25 -18.69 1.68
C GLU A 25 -8.47 -17.51 0.74
N TYR A 26 -9.17 -16.47 1.17
CA TYR A 26 -9.40 -15.25 0.40
C TYR A 26 -8.10 -14.56 -0.03
N PHE A 27 -7.07 -14.56 0.82
CA PHE A 27 -5.76 -13.96 0.55
C PHE A 27 -4.70 -14.98 0.11
N THR A 28 -5.12 -16.11 -0.43
CA THR A 28 -4.24 -17.13 -1.03
C THR A 28 -4.38 -17.10 -2.54
N PHE A 29 -3.25 -16.99 -3.23
CA PHE A 29 -3.18 -16.93 -4.70
C PHE A 29 -2.31 -18.06 -5.24
N GLU A 30 -2.77 -18.69 -6.31
CA GLU A 30 -1.94 -19.63 -7.07
C GLU A 30 -0.98 -18.87 -7.98
N VAL A 31 0.28 -19.27 -7.97
CA VAL A 31 1.29 -18.64 -8.82
C VAL A 31 1.18 -19.21 -10.23
N PRO A 32 0.90 -18.38 -11.25
CA PRO A 32 0.87 -18.84 -12.63
C PRO A 32 2.19 -19.54 -13.01
N GLY A 33 2.09 -20.75 -13.56
CA GLY A 33 3.28 -21.51 -13.94
C GLY A 33 4.06 -22.16 -12.80
N ALA A 34 3.54 -22.16 -11.55
CA ALA A 34 4.18 -22.79 -10.40
C ALA A 34 4.65 -24.23 -10.65
N ARG A 35 3.85 -25.01 -11.41
CA ARG A 35 4.17 -26.41 -11.78
C ARG A 35 5.49 -26.59 -12.55
N PHE A 36 6.00 -25.54 -13.18
CA PHE A 36 7.27 -25.55 -13.89
C PHE A 36 8.47 -25.17 -13.01
N MET A 37 8.21 -24.68 -11.80
CA MET A 37 9.26 -24.28 -10.86
C MET A 37 9.86 -25.49 -10.15
N PRO A 38 11.18 -25.54 -9.97
CA PRO A 38 11.85 -26.64 -9.26
C PRO A 38 11.33 -26.88 -7.85
N SER A 39 11.03 -25.81 -7.09
CA SER A 39 10.49 -25.88 -5.73
C SER A 39 9.13 -26.57 -5.67
N TYR A 40 8.27 -26.36 -6.65
CA TYR A 40 6.97 -27.06 -6.76
C TYR A 40 7.18 -28.52 -7.15
N ARG A 41 8.02 -28.79 -8.15
CA ARG A 41 8.33 -30.16 -8.63
C ARG A 41 8.94 -31.04 -7.54
N ASN A 42 9.79 -30.44 -6.72
CA ASN A 42 10.42 -31.09 -5.57
C ASN A 42 9.53 -31.14 -4.33
N LYS A 43 8.24 -30.71 -4.43
CA LYS A 43 7.25 -30.70 -3.32
C LYS A 43 7.71 -29.88 -2.10
N VAL A 44 8.62 -28.96 -2.26
CA VAL A 44 9.08 -28.03 -1.19
C VAL A 44 8.10 -26.89 -1.01
N TRP A 45 7.34 -26.58 -2.07
CA TRP A 45 6.36 -25.49 -2.08
C TRP A 45 5.11 -25.95 -2.84
N ASP A 46 3.94 -25.51 -2.39
CA ASP A 46 2.62 -25.87 -2.92
C ASP A 46 2.13 -24.98 -4.09
N GLY A 47 2.95 -24.07 -4.57
CA GLY A 47 2.61 -23.16 -5.66
C GLY A 47 1.71 -22.00 -5.28
N LYS A 48 1.46 -21.78 -3.98
CA LYS A 48 0.56 -20.76 -3.46
C LYS A 48 1.31 -19.69 -2.67
N ILE A 49 0.86 -18.46 -2.80
CA ILE A 49 1.30 -17.34 -1.98
C ILE A 49 0.16 -16.99 -1.03
N ARG A 50 0.45 -16.99 0.26
CA ARG A 50 -0.47 -16.61 1.33
C ARG A 50 -0.08 -15.27 1.89
N LEU A 51 -0.97 -14.28 1.74
CA LEU A 51 -0.71 -12.91 2.21
C LEU A 51 -1.20 -12.70 3.66
N TYR A 52 -2.03 -13.60 4.18
CA TYR A 52 -2.43 -13.64 5.57
C TYR A 52 -1.86 -14.88 6.26
N SER A 53 -1.21 -14.69 7.39
CA SER A 53 -0.67 -15.77 8.21
C SER A 53 -1.62 -16.10 9.36
N ILE A 54 -2.23 -17.26 9.33
CA ILE A 54 -3.13 -17.73 10.43
C ILE A 54 -2.36 -17.84 11.75
N ALA A 55 -1.12 -18.34 11.70
CA ALA A 55 -0.32 -18.58 12.91
C ALA A 55 0.03 -17.27 13.66
N THR A 56 0.26 -16.19 12.93
CA THR A 56 0.65 -14.90 13.51
C THR A 56 -0.47 -13.87 13.50
N GLY A 57 -1.57 -14.12 12.78
CA GLY A 57 -2.65 -13.16 12.58
C GLY A 57 -2.24 -11.92 11.79
N GLN A 58 -1.16 -11.99 10.99
CA GLN A 58 -0.59 -10.83 10.31
C GLN A 58 -0.94 -10.78 8.84
N ILE A 59 -1.18 -9.55 8.35
CA ILE A 59 -1.40 -9.24 6.95
C ILE A 59 -0.79 -7.89 6.61
N TYR A 60 -0.45 -7.65 5.35
CA TYR A 60 0.11 -6.37 4.93
C TYR A 60 -0.90 -5.21 5.05
N VAL A 61 -0.44 -4.06 5.58
CA VAL A 61 -1.27 -2.85 5.78
C VAL A 61 -1.95 -2.39 4.49
N GLY A 62 -1.27 -2.54 3.34
CA GLY A 62 -1.82 -2.16 2.04
C GLY A 62 -3.07 -2.96 1.61
N LEU A 63 -3.35 -4.09 2.26
CA LEU A 63 -4.51 -4.94 1.96
C LEU A 63 -5.77 -4.55 2.76
N LEU A 64 -5.70 -3.52 3.61
CA LEU A 64 -6.84 -3.06 4.41
C LEU A 64 -8.14 -2.82 3.59
N PRO A 65 -8.11 -2.22 2.39
CA PRO A 65 -9.33 -2.07 1.57
C PRO A 65 -9.98 -3.40 1.22
N TYR A 66 -9.19 -4.42 0.89
CA TYR A 66 -9.67 -5.76 0.55
C TYR A 66 -10.19 -6.52 1.78
N ILE A 67 -9.58 -6.29 2.96
CA ILE A 67 -10.11 -6.83 4.22
C ILE A 67 -11.49 -6.25 4.51
N ARG A 68 -11.69 -4.95 4.31
CA ARG A 68 -13.00 -4.31 4.44
C ARG A 68 -14.03 -4.88 3.47
N GLU A 69 -13.63 -5.15 2.23
CA GLU A 69 -14.48 -5.78 1.23
C GLU A 69 -14.86 -7.21 1.65
N PHE A 70 -13.90 -8.00 2.11
CA PHE A 70 -14.14 -9.34 2.67
C PHE A 70 -15.14 -9.29 3.82
N CYS A 71 -14.96 -8.40 4.79
CA CYS A 71 -15.87 -8.22 5.91
C CYS A 71 -17.28 -7.84 5.45
N LYS A 72 -17.39 -6.94 4.48
CA LYS A 72 -18.69 -6.52 3.92
C LYS A 72 -19.41 -7.68 3.21
N ARG A 73 -18.68 -8.49 2.45
CA ARG A 73 -19.26 -9.66 1.73
C ARG A 73 -19.79 -10.73 2.65
N ASN A 74 -19.14 -10.92 3.81
CA ASN A 74 -19.45 -11.98 4.76
C ASN A 74 -20.19 -11.49 6.01
N ASP A 75 -20.71 -10.25 6.01
CA ASP A 75 -21.39 -9.60 7.14
C ASP A 75 -20.59 -9.65 8.46
N ILE A 76 -19.26 -9.59 8.38
CA ILE A 76 -18.38 -9.63 9.53
C ILE A 76 -18.21 -8.23 10.10
N ARG A 77 -18.60 -8.03 11.36
CA ARG A 77 -18.32 -6.78 12.09
C ARG A 77 -16.85 -6.70 12.46
N TYR A 78 -16.24 -5.54 12.24
CA TYR A 78 -14.85 -5.31 12.60
C TYR A 78 -14.63 -3.94 13.26
N GLU A 79 -13.61 -3.86 14.09
CA GLU A 79 -13.14 -2.64 14.72
C GLU A 79 -11.73 -2.32 14.26
N LEU A 80 -11.46 -1.03 14.01
CA LEU A 80 -10.12 -0.53 13.68
C LEU A 80 -9.52 0.13 14.92
N GLY A 81 -8.41 -0.41 15.40
CA GLY A 81 -7.63 0.18 16.51
C GLY A 81 -6.69 1.31 16.09
N PHE A 82 -6.84 1.88 14.90
CA PHE A 82 -6.00 2.96 14.39
C PHE A 82 -6.76 3.84 13.40
N ASN A 83 -6.26 5.06 13.19
CA ASN A 83 -6.82 5.95 12.17
C ASN A 83 -6.34 5.52 10.77
N ALA A 84 -7.26 5.02 9.97
CA ALA A 84 -7.01 4.56 8.60
C ALA A 84 -7.45 5.57 7.53
N LYS A 85 -7.76 6.82 7.91
CA LYS A 85 -8.13 7.87 6.96
C LYS A 85 -6.87 8.42 6.28
N PRO A 86 -6.91 8.69 4.97
CA PRO A 86 -5.87 9.46 4.30
C PRO A 86 -5.72 10.84 4.96
N GLU A 87 -4.52 11.43 4.89
CA GLU A 87 -4.37 12.83 5.30
C GLU A 87 -5.25 13.72 4.41
N ASP A 88 -5.98 14.63 5.03
CA ASP A 88 -6.80 15.62 4.32
C ASP A 88 -5.90 16.79 3.88
N ILE A 89 -5.28 16.63 2.71
CA ILE A 89 -4.39 17.61 2.12
C ILE A 89 -5.07 18.19 0.89
N ASP A 90 -5.29 19.50 0.88
CA ASP A 90 -5.88 20.18 -0.27
C ASP A 90 -4.91 20.30 -1.45
N GLU A 91 -5.47 20.31 -2.66
CA GLU A 91 -4.70 20.50 -3.88
C GLU A 91 -4.00 21.87 -3.90
N SER A 92 -4.63 22.89 -3.34
CA SER A 92 -4.06 24.24 -3.16
C SER A 92 -2.78 24.21 -2.33
N THR A 93 -2.74 23.38 -1.29
CA THR A 93 -1.56 23.20 -0.44
C THR A 93 -0.40 22.64 -1.23
N ILE A 94 -0.63 21.61 -2.05
CA ILE A 94 0.41 21.02 -2.88
C ILE A 94 0.86 21.99 -4.00
N LYS A 95 -0.05 22.72 -4.64
CA LYS A 95 0.29 23.75 -5.63
C LYS A 95 1.18 24.83 -5.03
N SER A 96 0.82 25.34 -3.86
CA SER A 96 1.61 26.33 -3.12
C SER A 96 2.98 25.78 -2.73
N PHE A 97 3.02 24.54 -2.24
CA PHE A 97 4.26 23.86 -1.90
C PHE A 97 5.20 23.73 -3.11
N ILE A 98 4.69 23.24 -4.26
CA ILE A 98 5.48 23.11 -5.49
C ILE A 98 6.01 24.48 -5.95
N LYS A 99 5.21 25.54 -5.85
CA LYS A 99 5.63 26.90 -6.18
C LYS A 99 6.81 27.38 -5.31
N HIS A 100 6.80 27.03 -4.02
CA HIS A 100 7.90 27.38 -3.10
C HIS A 100 9.20 26.59 -3.35
N LEU A 101 9.13 25.47 -4.08
CA LEU A 101 10.33 24.72 -4.45
C LEU A 101 11.21 25.40 -5.50
N ASN A 102 10.75 26.52 -6.10
CA ASN A 102 11.45 27.29 -7.14
C ASN A 102 12.01 26.41 -8.27
N ILE A 103 11.21 25.46 -8.73
CA ILE A 103 11.59 24.56 -9.81
C ILE A 103 11.58 25.37 -11.13
N PRO A 104 12.60 25.25 -12.01
CA PRO A 104 12.68 26.02 -13.25
C PRO A 104 11.61 25.64 -14.29
N TYR A 105 10.78 24.66 -14.00
CA TYR A 105 9.73 24.13 -14.87
C TYR A 105 8.37 24.26 -14.21
N LYS A 106 7.35 24.56 -15.03
CA LYS A 106 5.95 24.51 -14.58
C LYS A 106 5.52 23.04 -14.45
N ALA A 107 5.13 22.63 -13.24
CA ALA A 107 4.56 21.30 -13.03
C ALA A 107 3.25 21.15 -13.82
N ARG A 108 3.08 20.00 -14.45
CA ARG A 108 1.87 19.63 -15.18
C ARG A 108 0.79 19.11 -14.21
N ASP A 109 -0.47 19.20 -14.59
CA ASP A 109 -1.60 18.85 -13.72
C ASP A 109 -1.53 17.40 -13.21
N TYR A 110 -1.16 16.44 -14.05
CA TYR A 110 -1.00 15.05 -13.63
C TYR A 110 0.17 14.85 -12.65
N GLN A 111 1.22 15.66 -12.72
CA GLN A 111 2.34 15.60 -11.76
C GLN A 111 1.90 16.13 -10.39
N ILE A 112 1.14 17.22 -10.37
CA ILE A 112 0.54 17.77 -9.15
C ILE A 112 -0.40 16.75 -8.53
N SER A 113 -1.29 16.15 -9.33
CA SER A 113 -2.22 15.12 -8.89
C SER A 113 -1.51 13.88 -8.35
N SER A 114 -0.39 13.48 -8.96
CA SER A 114 0.43 12.35 -8.48
C SER A 114 1.08 12.67 -7.13
N ILE A 115 1.65 13.85 -6.98
CA ILE A 115 2.26 14.29 -5.70
C ILE A 115 1.18 14.35 -4.62
N LEU A 116 0.01 14.92 -4.91
CA LEU A 116 -1.13 14.97 -3.99
C LEU A 116 -1.59 13.56 -3.58
N CYS A 117 -1.72 12.65 -4.55
CA CYS A 117 -2.10 11.28 -4.30
C CYS A 117 -1.09 10.56 -3.40
N GLY A 118 0.21 10.71 -3.67
CA GLY A 118 1.27 10.13 -2.85
C GLY A 118 1.32 10.70 -1.44
N ALA A 119 1.13 12.02 -1.30
CA ALA A 119 1.09 12.70 0.00
C ALA A 119 -0.11 12.24 0.86
N ARG A 120 -1.29 12.06 0.24
CA ARG A 120 -2.51 11.63 0.94
C ARG A 120 -2.51 10.15 1.33
N LYS A 121 -2.07 9.27 0.43
CA LYS A 121 -2.32 7.82 0.53
C LYS A 121 -1.20 7.02 1.18
N CYS A 122 -0.03 7.60 1.41
CA CYS A 122 1.17 6.93 1.95
C CYS A 122 1.68 5.74 1.13
N ARG A 123 0.83 5.07 0.33
CA ARG A 123 1.16 3.95 -0.56
C ARG A 123 0.44 4.14 -1.88
N SER A 124 1.22 4.27 -2.96
CA SER A 124 0.68 4.49 -4.30
C SER A 124 1.61 3.89 -5.35
N LEU A 125 1.02 3.34 -6.40
CA LEU A 125 1.72 2.93 -7.61
C LEU A 125 1.38 3.91 -8.73
N PHE A 126 2.42 4.55 -9.29
CA PHE A 126 2.26 5.46 -10.42
C PHE A 126 2.82 4.82 -11.69
N VAL A 127 1.96 4.53 -12.64
CA VAL A 127 2.35 4.04 -13.95
C VAL A 127 2.48 5.24 -14.89
N CYS A 128 3.71 5.65 -15.16
CA CYS A 128 4.01 6.81 -15.96
C CYS A 128 4.83 6.42 -17.19
N PRO A 129 4.49 6.90 -18.39
CA PRO A 129 5.26 6.63 -19.59
C PRO A 129 6.66 7.27 -19.54
N THR A 130 7.53 6.85 -20.44
CA THR A 130 8.84 7.46 -20.61
C THR A 130 8.68 8.95 -20.92
N ALA A 131 9.60 9.79 -20.45
CA ALA A 131 9.59 11.26 -20.62
C ALA A 131 8.39 11.99 -19.97
N SER A 132 7.56 11.34 -19.13
CA SER A 132 6.48 12.01 -18.39
C SER A 132 6.95 12.91 -17.24
N GLY A 133 8.26 12.98 -16.98
CA GLY A 133 8.80 13.76 -15.85
C GLY A 133 8.60 13.08 -14.49
N LYS A 134 8.75 11.76 -14.42
CA LYS A 134 8.74 10.98 -13.17
C LYS A 134 9.66 11.53 -12.10
N SER A 135 10.83 12.03 -12.50
CA SER A 135 11.82 12.63 -11.59
C SER A 135 11.26 13.84 -10.83
N LEU A 136 10.38 14.64 -11.47
CA LEU A 136 9.72 15.76 -10.79
C LEU A 136 8.73 15.25 -9.72
N ILE A 137 8.00 14.17 -9.99
CA ILE A 137 7.07 13.57 -9.02
C ILE A 137 7.87 13.03 -7.82
N ILE A 138 8.96 12.29 -8.09
CA ILE A 138 9.86 11.75 -7.04
C ILE A 138 10.45 12.90 -6.22
N TYR A 139 10.98 13.91 -6.87
CA TYR A 139 11.53 15.09 -6.20
C TYR A 139 10.49 15.79 -5.33
N GLY A 140 9.30 16.05 -5.88
CA GLY A 140 8.20 16.70 -5.14
C GLY A 140 7.79 15.90 -3.89
N LEU A 141 7.64 14.58 -4.00
CA LEU A 141 7.32 13.70 -2.87
C LEU A 141 8.46 13.67 -1.84
N THR A 142 9.72 13.59 -2.29
CA THR A 142 10.89 13.62 -1.40
C THR A 142 10.93 14.92 -0.60
N ARG A 143 10.74 16.06 -1.27
CA ARG A 143 10.70 17.37 -0.62
C ARG A 143 9.51 17.51 0.33
N TRP A 144 8.35 16.95 -0.03
CA TRP A 144 7.18 16.89 0.85
C TRP A 144 7.46 16.08 2.11
N CYS A 145 8.02 14.88 1.99
CA CYS A 145 8.42 14.07 3.14
C CYS A 145 9.45 14.80 4.02
N HIS A 146 10.43 15.45 3.40
CA HIS A 146 11.43 16.23 4.13
C HIS A 146 10.80 17.41 4.90
N SER A 147 9.81 18.11 4.34
CA SER A 147 9.08 19.17 5.05
C SER A 147 8.30 18.68 6.28
N LYS A 148 8.03 17.36 6.34
CA LYS A 148 7.41 16.67 7.47
C LYS A 148 8.44 16.00 8.41
N ASN A 149 9.73 16.31 8.27
CA ASN A 149 10.85 15.69 8.99
C ASN A 149 10.93 14.16 8.83
N LEU A 150 10.44 13.63 7.68
CA LEU A 150 10.53 12.20 7.36
C LEU A 150 11.80 11.91 6.56
N LYS A 151 12.43 10.77 6.87
CA LYS A 151 13.57 10.24 6.08
C LYS A 151 13.04 9.59 4.81
N THR A 152 13.73 9.82 3.69
CA THR A 152 13.37 9.26 2.38
C THR A 152 14.49 8.39 1.84
N LEU A 153 14.16 7.20 1.35
CA LEU A 153 15.06 6.32 0.62
C LEU A 153 14.54 6.15 -0.80
N ILE A 154 15.37 6.47 -1.79
CA ILE A 154 15.05 6.30 -3.21
C ILE A 154 15.86 5.11 -3.73
N LEU A 155 15.16 4.09 -4.23
CA LEU A 155 15.76 2.93 -4.87
C LEU A 155 15.58 3.08 -6.38
N VAL A 156 16.66 2.98 -7.12
CA VAL A 156 16.68 2.99 -8.59
C VAL A 156 17.31 1.70 -9.08
N PRO A 157 16.85 1.11 -10.21
CA PRO A 157 17.45 -0.08 -10.82
C PRO A 157 18.86 0.20 -11.33
#